data_b9701c324c8133b5690e2bd467326e2f
#
_entry.id   b9701c324c8133b5690e2bd467326e2f
#
_cell.length_a   1.000
_cell.length_b   1.000
_cell.length_c   1.000
_cell.angle_alpha   90.00
_cell.angle_beta   90.00
_cell.angle_gamma   90.00
#
_symmetry.space_group_name_H-M   'P 1'
#
loop_
_entity.id
_entity.type
_entity.pdbx_description
1 polymer ?
#
loop_
_entity_poly.entity_id
_entity_poly.type
_entity_poly.pdbx_seq_one_letter_code
_entity_poly.pdbx_strand_id
1 'polypeptide(L)'
;MIKKILLLIILSLATISCEKPEPQEKTYTIVLNKEEYEKRVAEIENEINNKNYKKAEEMLLEIAKYNKAAYVKIATMYYEAGKTDESEKWFKIAYDEGNKEVAGNLGEFYYEKKEYEKAEQYYREYIKLGNLEGYRNLGYMLEELGKTKEAIKLYTEGAKLKNTDSIYSLVRIYYLKNDMQNMNYWKNRLLNDTEVINLNSNIEKYLNYLNGNENERKIADLYMKSAQNMIMKNFSEAEKEQKKMVEYSQDELVTLARFYDIFGDKAVGKKLFKEAYDKGLKDAIYYMGVIEFEEGNIEKAREYFKESAIKENRAEAQIEYADKLKEEGNIEEAVKWYKKAAEQNEARALIKLCSYYLDKHDVEKANEMVRRLKTTKGLKNYTLEYKKFAHEYKE
;
A
#
# COMPACT_ATOMS: atom_id res chain seq x y z
N MET A 1 -0.08 -3.87 9.93
CA MET A 1 -0.44 -3.51 8.54
C MET A 1 -0.83 -4.76 7.74
N ILE A 2 -0.03 -5.81 7.71
CA ILE A 2 -0.24 -7.06 6.95
C ILE A 2 -1.53 -7.78 7.33
N LYS A 3 -1.90 -7.90 8.62
CA LYS A 3 -3.16 -8.53 9.06
C LYS A 3 -4.44 -7.86 8.54
N LYS A 4 -4.43 -6.55 8.25
CA LYS A 4 -5.61 -5.82 7.75
C LYS A 4 -5.77 -5.91 6.23
N ILE A 5 -4.69 -6.03 5.48
CA ILE A 5 -4.74 -6.31 4.04
C ILE A 5 -5.34 -7.71 3.79
N LEU A 6 -5.06 -8.66 4.68
CA LEU A 6 -5.64 -10.00 4.65
C LEU A 6 -7.17 -10.00 4.76
N LEU A 7 -7.73 -9.22 5.68
CA LEU A 7 -9.18 -9.16 5.90
C LEU A 7 -9.92 -8.56 4.70
N LEU A 8 -9.34 -7.55 4.05
CA LEU A 8 -9.93 -6.85 2.91
C LEU A 8 -9.95 -7.70 1.63
N ILE A 9 -8.89 -8.47 1.37
CA ILE A 9 -8.84 -9.39 0.21
C ILE A 9 -9.90 -10.50 0.35
N ILE A 10 -10.21 -10.93 1.56
CA ILE A 10 -11.14 -12.03 1.82
C ILE A 10 -12.61 -11.57 1.71
N LEU A 11 -12.93 -10.32 2.06
CA LEU A 11 -14.28 -9.76 1.85
C LEU A 11 -14.62 -9.59 0.35
N SER A 12 -13.62 -9.40 -0.53
CA SER A 12 -13.82 -9.35 -1.98
C SER A 12 -14.18 -10.70 -2.61
N LEU A 13 -14.03 -11.79 -1.89
CA LEU A 13 -14.25 -13.14 -2.39
C LEU A 13 -15.73 -13.58 -2.43
N ALA A 14 -16.64 -12.83 -1.83
CA ALA A 14 -18.03 -13.28 -1.63
C ALA A 14 -19.00 -12.91 -2.78
N THR A 15 -18.60 -12.18 -3.82
CA THR A 15 -19.57 -11.56 -4.74
C THR A 15 -19.25 -11.66 -6.23
N ILE A 16 -18.70 -12.76 -6.74
CA ILE A 16 -18.63 -12.97 -8.19
C ILE A 16 -19.43 -14.22 -8.54
N SER A 17 -20.72 -14.04 -8.83
CA SER A 17 -21.46 -14.90 -9.76
C SER A 17 -22.80 -14.24 -10.12
N CYS A 18 -22.84 -13.54 -11.25
CA CYS A 18 -24.06 -13.32 -12.03
C CYS A 18 -23.68 -13.05 -13.49
N GLU A 19 -23.43 -14.13 -14.23
CA GLU A 19 -23.60 -14.15 -15.68
C GLU A 19 -24.81 -15.05 -16.02
N LYS A 20 -25.54 -14.66 -17.07
CA LYS A 20 -26.84 -15.21 -17.49
C LYS A 20 -26.78 -16.71 -17.81
N PRO A 21 -27.87 -17.46 -17.64
CA PRO A 21 -27.85 -18.90 -17.67
C PRO A 21 -27.84 -19.45 -19.10
N GLU A 22 -26.91 -20.33 -19.39
CA GLU A 22 -27.06 -21.44 -20.37
C GLU A 22 -27.34 -22.75 -19.61
N PRO A 23 -27.94 -23.78 -20.24
CA PRO A 23 -28.80 -24.72 -19.54
C PRO A 23 -28.06 -25.86 -18.85
N GLN A 24 -28.43 -26.06 -17.59
CA GLN A 24 -28.43 -27.28 -16.79
C GLN A 24 -27.12 -28.09 -16.65
N GLU A 25 -26.28 -27.69 -15.73
CA GLU A 25 -25.71 -28.60 -14.75
C GLU A 25 -26.09 -28.10 -13.35
N LYS A 26 -26.58 -28.99 -12.48
CA LYS A 26 -26.95 -28.67 -11.11
C LYS A 26 -25.68 -28.34 -10.30
N THR A 27 -25.22 -27.11 -10.40
CA THR A 27 -24.18 -26.58 -9.53
C THR A 27 -24.86 -26.19 -8.23
N TYR A 28 -24.68 -26.99 -7.21
CA TYR A 28 -25.02 -26.60 -5.83
C TYR A 28 -24.05 -25.48 -5.43
N THR A 29 -24.44 -24.26 -5.68
CA THR A 29 -23.76 -23.08 -5.11
C THR A 29 -24.04 -23.09 -3.61
N ILE A 30 -23.11 -23.59 -2.82
CA ILE A 30 -23.13 -23.39 -1.38
C ILE A 30 -22.79 -21.92 -1.20
N VAL A 31 -23.82 -21.09 -1.15
CA VAL A 31 -23.71 -19.73 -0.64
C VAL A 31 -23.48 -19.86 0.86
N LEU A 32 -22.21 -19.86 1.26
CA LEU A 32 -21.87 -19.72 2.69
C LEU A 32 -22.54 -18.41 3.15
N ASN A 33 -23.31 -18.46 4.23
CA ASN A 33 -23.78 -17.22 4.82
C ASN A 33 -22.55 -16.41 5.32
N LYS A 34 -22.70 -15.12 5.47
CA LYS A 34 -21.60 -14.20 5.85
C LYS A 34 -20.87 -14.69 7.11
N GLU A 35 -21.60 -15.19 8.09
CA GLU A 35 -21.08 -15.65 9.38
C GLU A 35 -20.22 -16.91 9.23
N GLU A 36 -20.67 -17.89 8.46
CA GLU A 36 -19.92 -19.11 8.17
C GLU A 36 -18.64 -18.84 7.38
N TYR A 37 -18.71 -17.88 6.46
CA TYR A 37 -17.54 -17.42 5.69
C TYR A 37 -16.53 -16.73 6.61
N GLU A 38 -16.96 -15.78 7.44
CA GLU A 38 -16.08 -15.08 8.41
C GLU A 38 -15.43 -16.07 9.38
N LYS A 39 -16.16 -17.08 9.83
CA LYS A 39 -15.63 -18.15 10.67
C LYS A 39 -14.53 -18.95 9.96
N ARG A 40 -14.76 -19.35 8.71
CA ARG A 40 -13.72 -20.09 7.93
C ARG A 40 -12.46 -19.26 7.72
N VAL A 41 -12.63 -17.98 7.48
CA VAL A 41 -11.50 -17.04 7.34
C VAL A 41 -10.69 -17.00 8.63
N ALA A 42 -11.34 -16.84 9.77
CA ALA A 42 -10.67 -16.81 11.07
C ALA A 42 -9.93 -18.14 11.37
N GLU A 43 -10.53 -19.28 10.99
CA GLU A 43 -9.88 -20.58 11.10
C GLU A 43 -8.62 -20.68 10.24
N ILE A 44 -8.67 -20.22 8.99
CA ILE A 44 -7.50 -20.19 8.08
C ILE A 44 -6.40 -19.30 8.65
N GLU A 45 -6.75 -18.10 9.13
CA GLU A 45 -5.78 -17.18 9.74
C GLU A 45 -5.12 -17.78 10.99
N ASN A 46 -5.90 -18.52 11.81
CA ASN A 46 -5.36 -19.23 12.95
C ASN A 46 -4.36 -20.31 12.53
N GLU A 47 -4.65 -21.09 11.48
CA GLU A 47 -3.72 -22.09 10.96
C GLU A 47 -2.44 -21.45 10.40
N ILE A 48 -2.54 -20.30 9.70
CA ILE A 48 -1.38 -19.54 9.21
C ILE A 48 -0.52 -19.03 10.37
N ASN A 49 -1.15 -18.46 11.42
CA ASN A 49 -0.46 -17.96 12.61
C ASN A 49 0.26 -19.09 13.37
N ASN A 50 -0.32 -20.30 13.40
CA ASN A 50 0.27 -21.51 13.98
C ASN A 50 1.29 -22.19 13.06
N LYS A 51 1.60 -21.60 11.88
CA LYS A 51 2.51 -22.14 10.86
C LYS A 51 2.08 -23.49 10.26
N ASN A 52 0.80 -23.84 10.37
CA ASN A 52 0.19 -25.03 9.79
C ASN A 52 -0.16 -24.81 8.31
N TYR A 53 0.83 -24.40 7.51
CA TYR A 53 0.64 -23.92 6.12
C TYR A 53 -0.06 -24.95 5.21
N LYS A 54 0.21 -26.25 5.38
CA LYS A 54 -0.48 -27.29 4.59
C LYS A 54 -1.97 -27.32 4.86
N LYS A 55 -2.36 -27.24 6.13
CA LYS A 55 -3.77 -27.22 6.50
C LYS A 55 -4.46 -25.95 6.02
N ALA A 56 -3.81 -24.80 6.14
CA ALA A 56 -4.30 -23.54 5.59
C ALA A 56 -4.43 -23.62 4.04
N GLU A 57 -3.49 -24.24 3.34
CA GLU A 57 -3.57 -24.49 1.89
C GLU A 57 -4.78 -25.33 1.54
N GLU A 58 -5.02 -26.47 2.23
CA GLU A 58 -6.17 -27.34 2.00
C GLU A 58 -7.49 -26.57 2.17
N MET A 59 -7.61 -25.76 3.22
CA MET A 59 -8.78 -24.93 3.47
C MET A 59 -8.97 -23.86 2.40
N LEU A 60 -7.89 -23.24 1.93
CA LEU A 60 -7.92 -22.26 0.85
C LEU A 60 -8.25 -22.90 -0.51
N LEU A 61 -7.82 -24.14 -0.76
CA LEU A 61 -8.17 -24.89 -1.96
C LEU A 61 -9.67 -25.24 -2.03
N GLU A 62 -10.32 -25.46 -0.89
CA GLU A 62 -11.78 -25.60 -0.86
C GLU A 62 -12.47 -24.30 -1.30
N ILE A 63 -11.93 -23.14 -0.91
CA ILE A 63 -12.41 -21.83 -1.37
C ILE A 63 -12.11 -21.63 -2.86
N ALA A 64 -10.95 -22.08 -3.35
CA ALA A 64 -10.53 -21.92 -4.74
C ALA A 64 -11.47 -22.61 -5.76
N LYS A 65 -12.22 -23.64 -5.34
CA LYS A 65 -13.27 -24.28 -6.17
C LYS A 65 -14.34 -23.28 -6.61
N TYR A 66 -14.58 -22.26 -5.81
CA TYR A 66 -15.61 -21.23 -6.06
C TYR A 66 -14.99 -19.87 -6.37
N ASN A 67 -13.78 -19.62 -5.92
CA ASN A 67 -13.09 -18.35 -6.08
C ASN A 67 -11.58 -18.53 -6.27
N LYS A 68 -11.13 -18.37 -7.51
CA LYS A 68 -9.73 -18.55 -7.91
C LYS A 68 -8.76 -17.54 -7.27
N ALA A 69 -9.24 -16.43 -6.69
CA ALA A 69 -8.37 -15.52 -5.94
C ALA A 69 -7.75 -16.19 -4.69
N ALA A 70 -8.30 -17.32 -4.21
CA ALA A 70 -7.68 -18.10 -3.14
C ALA A 70 -6.29 -18.62 -3.52
N TYR A 71 -5.98 -18.85 -4.81
CA TYR A 71 -4.63 -19.23 -5.25
C TYR A 71 -3.60 -18.16 -4.94
N VAL A 72 -3.96 -16.88 -5.12
CA VAL A 72 -3.08 -15.76 -4.75
C VAL A 72 -2.81 -15.75 -3.25
N LYS A 73 -3.84 -16.05 -2.45
CA LYS A 73 -3.70 -16.12 -1.00
C LYS A 73 -2.74 -17.23 -0.57
N ILE A 74 -2.83 -18.40 -1.20
CA ILE A 74 -1.89 -19.52 -0.94
C ILE A 74 -0.47 -19.09 -1.32
N ALA A 75 -0.31 -18.45 -2.50
CA ALA A 75 0.98 -17.97 -2.95
C ALA A 75 1.61 -16.96 -1.97
N THR A 76 0.82 -15.96 -1.53
CA THR A 76 1.27 -14.94 -0.58
C THR A 76 1.61 -15.54 0.79
N MET A 77 0.80 -16.47 1.29
CA MET A 77 1.08 -17.20 2.54
C MET A 77 2.45 -17.89 2.50
N TYR A 78 2.75 -18.59 1.42
CA TYR A 78 4.04 -19.25 1.25
C TYR A 78 5.19 -18.27 1.07
N TYR A 79 4.98 -17.16 0.38
CA TYR A 79 5.96 -16.08 0.24
C TYR A 79 6.35 -15.48 1.61
N GLU A 80 5.36 -15.12 2.42
CA GLU A 80 5.57 -14.60 3.77
C GLU A 80 6.23 -15.62 4.72
N ALA A 81 6.01 -16.92 4.47
CA ALA A 81 6.67 -18.02 5.18
C ALA A 81 8.10 -18.30 4.70
N GLY A 82 8.61 -17.58 3.69
CA GLY A 82 9.92 -17.81 3.08
C GLY A 82 10.01 -19.09 2.23
N LYS A 83 8.86 -19.69 1.88
CA LYS A 83 8.77 -20.90 1.05
C LYS A 83 8.63 -20.50 -0.42
N THR A 84 9.74 -20.11 -1.02
CA THR A 84 9.77 -19.46 -2.34
C THR A 84 9.28 -20.36 -3.48
N ASP A 85 9.59 -21.66 -3.47
CA ASP A 85 9.19 -22.56 -4.55
C ASP A 85 7.69 -22.85 -4.56
N GLU A 86 7.09 -23.02 -3.37
CA GLU A 86 5.65 -23.16 -3.21
C GLU A 86 4.92 -21.87 -3.61
N SER A 87 5.46 -20.74 -3.23
CA SER A 87 4.93 -19.42 -3.61
C SER A 87 4.92 -19.23 -5.12
N GLU A 88 6.04 -19.51 -5.80
CA GLU A 88 6.15 -19.44 -7.25
C GLU A 88 5.10 -20.32 -7.94
N LYS A 89 4.99 -21.57 -7.49
CA LYS A 89 4.01 -22.52 -8.02
C LYS A 89 2.59 -21.95 -7.97
N TRP A 90 2.19 -21.40 -6.83
CA TRP A 90 0.82 -20.89 -6.63
C TRP A 90 0.56 -19.56 -7.35
N PHE A 91 1.54 -18.68 -7.46
CA PHE A 91 1.40 -17.49 -8.32
C PHE A 91 1.23 -17.86 -9.78
N LYS A 92 1.97 -18.88 -10.29
CA LYS A 92 1.79 -19.38 -11.66
C LYS A 92 0.41 -19.99 -11.87
N ILE A 93 -0.06 -20.82 -10.93
CA ILE A 93 -1.42 -21.39 -10.98
C ILE A 93 -2.46 -20.26 -11.02
N ALA A 94 -2.35 -19.26 -10.16
CA ALA A 94 -3.26 -18.12 -10.17
C ALA A 94 -3.25 -17.37 -11.51
N TYR A 95 -2.08 -17.19 -12.09
CA TYR A 95 -1.89 -16.56 -13.40
C TYR A 95 -2.53 -17.38 -14.53
N ASP A 96 -2.30 -18.69 -14.56
CA ASP A 96 -2.81 -19.61 -15.57
C ASP A 96 -4.34 -19.77 -15.47
N GLU A 97 -4.88 -19.71 -14.27
CA GLU A 97 -6.31 -19.72 -13.98
C GLU A 97 -7.01 -18.37 -14.28
N GLY A 98 -6.29 -17.44 -14.91
CA GLY A 98 -6.85 -16.21 -15.48
C GLY A 98 -6.65 -14.95 -14.63
N ASN A 99 -6.12 -15.04 -13.43
CA ASN A 99 -5.79 -13.84 -12.64
C ASN A 99 -4.49 -13.21 -13.14
N LYS A 100 -4.57 -12.47 -14.25
CA LYS A 100 -3.41 -11.83 -14.88
C LYS A 100 -2.81 -10.69 -14.03
N GLU A 101 -3.53 -10.15 -13.05
CA GLU A 101 -3.03 -9.10 -12.16
C GLU A 101 -1.86 -9.57 -11.29
N VAL A 102 -1.71 -10.89 -11.05
CA VAL A 102 -0.53 -11.45 -10.37
C VAL A 102 0.78 -11.32 -11.16
N ALA A 103 0.73 -10.79 -12.39
CA ALA A 103 1.94 -10.46 -13.14
C ALA A 103 2.86 -9.50 -12.36
N GLY A 104 2.29 -8.56 -11.57
CA GLY A 104 3.08 -7.72 -10.68
C GLY A 104 3.87 -8.53 -9.63
N ASN A 105 3.21 -9.49 -8.97
CA ASN A 105 3.83 -10.37 -7.97
C ASN A 105 4.88 -11.30 -8.59
N LEU A 106 4.61 -11.87 -9.77
CA LEU A 106 5.58 -12.70 -10.49
C LEU A 106 6.78 -11.88 -10.92
N GLY A 107 6.58 -10.62 -11.36
CA GLY A 107 7.67 -9.69 -11.69
C GLY A 107 8.57 -9.45 -10.48
N GLU A 108 8.01 -9.15 -9.31
CA GLU A 108 8.75 -8.96 -8.07
C GLU A 108 9.48 -10.24 -7.63
N PHE A 109 8.80 -11.36 -7.67
CA PHE A 109 9.37 -12.67 -7.35
C PHE A 109 10.61 -12.99 -8.21
N TYR A 110 10.54 -12.83 -9.52
CA TYR A 110 11.68 -13.08 -10.40
C TYR A 110 12.76 -12.02 -10.26
N TYR A 111 12.40 -10.78 -9.94
CA TYR A 111 13.37 -9.73 -9.62
C TYR A 111 14.20 -10.08 -8.38
N GLU A 112 13.58 -10.57 -7.30
CA GLU A 112 14.29 -11.03 -6.09
C GLU A 112 15.21 -12.24 -6.37
N LYS A 113 14.77 -13.15 -7.24
CA LYS A 113 15.60 -14.27 -7.74
C LYS A 113 16.70 -13.81 -8.69
N LYS A 114 16.77 -12.52 -9.04
CA LYS A 114 17.70 -11.96 -10.04
C LYS A 114 17.53 -12.53 -11.46
N GLU A 115 16.36 -13.09 -11.74
CA GLU A 115 15.95 -13.54 -13.07
C GLU A 115 15.32 -12.36 -13.84
N TYR A 116 16.16 -11.37 -14.15
CA TYR A 116 15.73 -10.04 -14.61
C TYR A 116 14.94 -10.05 -15.91
N GLU A 117 15.24 -10.97 -16.83
CA GLU A 117 14.51 -11.11 -18.10
C GLU A 117 13.05 -11.53 -17.86
N LYS A 118 12.83 -12.48 -16.94
CA LYS A 118 11.46 -12.88 -16.56
C LYS A 118 10.75 -11.78 -15.79
N ALA A 119 11.46 -11.13 -14.87
CA ALA A 119 10.91 -9.99 -14.13
C ALA A 119 10.44 -8.89 -15.08
N GLU A 120 11.26 -8.52 -16.07
CA GLU A 120 10.90 -7.53 -17.10
C GLU A 120 9.67 -7.97 -17.90
N GLN A 121 9.60 -9.23 -18.32
CA GLN A 121 8.44 -9.76 -19.05
C GLN A 121 7.13 -9.58 -18.25
N TYR A 122 7.13 -9.99 -16.99
CA TYR A 122 5.94 -9.88 -16.15
C TYR A 122 5.59 -8.43 -15.78
N TYR A 123 6.58 -7.57 -15.51
CA TYR A 123 6.32 -6.14 -15.28
C TYR A 123 5.75 -5.45 -16.52
N ARG A 124 6.24 -5.78 -17.74
CA ARG A 124 5.66 -5.24 -18.97
C ARG A 124 4.25 -5.72 -19.21
N GLU A 125 3.93 -6.95 -18.84
CA GLU A 125 2.56 -7.45 -18.89
C GLU A 125 1.67 -6.73 -17.88
N TYR A 126 2.14 -6.51 -16.65
CA TYR A 126 1.43 -5.77 -15.63
C TYR A 126 1.13 -4.32 -16.09
N ILE A 127 2.08 -3.69 -16.80
CA ILE A 127 1.86 -2.38 -17.45
C ILE A 127 0.78 -2.46 -18.53
N LYS A 128 0.79 -3.49 -19.39
CA LYS A 128 -0.24 -3.68 -20.45
C LYS A 128 -1.65 -3.85 -19.88
N LEU A 129 -1.77 -4.40 -18.69
CA LEU A 129 -3.04 -4.49 -17.95
C LEU A 129 -3.51 -3.14 -17.37
N GLY A 130 -2.77 -2.05 -17.58
CA GLY A 130 -3.09 -0.72 -17.11
C GLY A 130 -2.59 -0.41 -15.69
N ASN A 131 -1.76 -1.28 -15.10
CA ASN A 131 -1.25 -1.08 -13.76
C ASN A 131 -0.03 -0.15 -13.77
N LEU A 132 -0.22 1.05 -13.26
CA LEU A 132 0.81 2.10 -13.27
C LEU A 132 2.00 1.80 -12.35
N GLU A 133 1.86 0.91 -11.37
CA GLU A 133 2.97 0.46 -10.51
C GLU A 133 4.05 -0.29 -11.29
N GLY A 134 3.67 -0.96 -12.38
CA GLY A 134 4.61 -1.64 -13.25
C GLY A 134 5.69 -0.70 -13.81
N TYR A 135 5.36 0.58 -14.06
CA TYR A 135 6.36 1.58 -14.49
C TYR A 135 7.41 1.85 -13.42
N ARG A 136 7.00 1.93 -12.14
CA ARG A 136 7.92 2.10 -11.01
C ARG A 136 8.81 0.88 -10.84
N ASN A 137 8.23 -0.31 -10.76
CA ASN A 137 8.94 -1.54 -10.46
C ASN A 137 9.97 -1.89 -11.56
N LEU A 138 9.55 -1.84 -12.82
CA LEU A 138 10.45 -2.06 -13.95
C LEU A 138 11.50 -0.95 -14.05
N GLY A 139 11.12 0.30 -13.82
CA GLY A 139 12.04 1.43 -13.85
C GLY A 139 13.14 1.32 -12.81
N TYR A 140 12.82 0.94 -11.58
CA TYR A 140 13.79 0.72 -10.50
C TYR A 140 14.73 -0.43 -10.82
N MET A 141 14.22 -1.55 -11.35
CA MET A 141 15.05 -2.66 -11.82
C MET A 141 16.03 -2.20 -12.92
N LEU A 142 15.55 -1.41 -13.88
CA LEU A 142 16.42 -0.89 -14.96
C LEU A 142 17.51 0.06 -14.41
N GLU A 143 17.19 0.89 -13.41
CA GLU A 143 18.19 1.73 -12.76
C GLU A 143 19.23 0.90 -12.01
N GLU A 144 18.82 -0.10 -11.24
CA GLU A 144 19.73 -1.01 -10.52
C GLU A 144 20.68 -1.71 -11.49
N LEU A 145 20.21 -2.08 -12.68
CA LEU A 145 21.01 -2.66 -13.75
C LEU A 145 21.85 -1.64 -14.53
N GLY A 146 21.87 -0.36 -14.11
CA GLY A 146 22.60 0.71 -14.80
C GLY A 146 22.00 1.18 -16.13
N LYS A 147 20.80 0.67 -16.49
CA LYS A 147 20.09 1.01 -17.74
C LYS A 147 19.28 2.31 -17.61
N THR A 148 19.89 3.37 -17.05
CA THR A 148 19.22 4.63 -16.72
C THR A 148 18.51 5.29 -17.93
N LYS A 149 19.04 5.15 -19.14
CA LYS A 149 18.40 5.70 -20.35
C LYS A 149 17.06 5.03 -20.63
N GLU A 150 16.97 3.70 -20.46
CA GLU A 150 15.76 2.92 -20.63
C GLU A 150 14.75 3.24 -19.53
N ALA A 151 15.23 3.38 -18.27
CA ALA A 151 14.39 3.81 -17.15
C ALA A 151 13.76 5.20 -17.40
N ILE A 152 14.53 6.19 -17.88
CA ILE A 152 14.00 7.51 -18.23
C ILE A 152 12.88 7.41 -19.29
N LYS A 153 13.11 6.61 -20.35
CA LYS A 153 12.08 6.40 -21.38
C LYS A 153 10.80 5.82 -20.77
N LEU A 154 10.93 4.77 -19.96
CA LEU A 154 9.83 4.09 -19.30
C LEU A 154 9.07 5.05 -18.36
N TYR A 155 9.78 5.79 -17.51
CA TYR A 155 9.16 6.79 -16.63
C TYR A 155 8.49 7.91 -17.42
N THR A 156 9.04 8.32 -18.57
CA THR A 156 8.39 9.31 -19.43
C THR A 156 7.06 8.79 -19.98
N GLU A 157 6.96 7.50 -20.31
CA GLU A 157 5.72 6.85 -20.70
C GLU A 157 4.70 6.83 -19.53
N GLY A 158 5.14 6.42 -18.34
CA GLY A 158 4.30 6.47 -17.13
C GLY A 158 3.85 7.89 -16.76
N ALA A 159 4.73 8.88 -16.93
CA ALA A 159 4.42 10.28 -16.67
C ALA A 159 3.35 10.86 -17.61
N LYS A 160 3.25 10.38 -18.87
CA LYS A 160 2.15 10.73 -19.77
C LYS A 160 0.81 10.23 -19.27
N LEU A 161 0.80 9.13 -18.52
CA LEU A 161 -0.36 8.57 -17.83
C LEU A 161 -0.57 9.14 -16.43
N LYS A 162 0.10 10.26 -16.11
CA LYS A 162 0.02 10.97 -14.82
C LYS A 162 0.46 10.11 -13.62
N ASN A 163 1.34 9.14 -13.86
CA ASN A 163 1.90 8.33 -12.80
C ASN A 163 2.89 9.13 -11.96
N THR A 164 2.53 9.40 -10.72
CA THR A 164 3.29 10.21 -9.76
C THR A 164 4.69 9.65 -9.50
N ASP A 165 4.80 8.32 -9.33
CA ASP A 165 6.08 7.66 -9.06
C ASP A 165 7.06 7.83 -10.24
N SER A 166 6.53 7.76 -11.47
CA SER A 166 7.32 7.99 -12.68
C SER A 166 7.79 9.44 -12.78
N ILE A 167 6.91 10.40 -12.50
CA ILE A 167 7.27 11.83 -12.54
C ILE A 167 8.32 12.13 -11.45
N TYR A 168 8.13 11.61 -10.23
CA TYR A 168 9.10 11.77 -9.15
C TYR A 168 10.47 11.15 -9.50
N SER A 169 10.48 9.95 -10.11
CA SER A 169 11.71 9.30 -10.55
C SER A 169 12.47 10.14 -11.59
N LEU A 170 11.74 10.81 -12.50
CA LEU A 170 12.35 11.75 -13.44
C LEU A 170 12.94 12.98 -12.73
N VAL A 171 12.24 13.57 -11.76
CA VAL A 171 12.79 14.68 -10.94
C VAL A 171 14.09 14.25 -10.29
N ARG A 172 14.11 13.10 -9.61
CA ARG A 172 15.29 12.56 -8.93
C ARG A 172 16.46 12.31 -9.89
N ILE A 173 16.22 11.63 -11.00
CA ILE A 173 17.26 11.30 -11.97
C ILE A 173 17.87 12.56 -12.58
N TYR A 174 17.06 13.54 -12.99
CA TYR A 174 17.56 14.79 -13.57
C TYR A 174 18.25 15.68 -12.53
N TYR A 175 17.78 15.68 -11.28
CA TYR A 175 18.49 16.33 -10.18
C TYR A 175 19.90 15.74 -9.99
N LEU A 176 20.02 14.43 -9.89
CA LEU A 176 21.32 13.74 -9.71
C LEU A 176 22.26 13.90 -10.92
N LYS A 177 21.70 14.13 -12.10
CA LYS A 177 22.47 14.46 -13.32
C LYS A 177 22.84 15.94 -13.42
N ASN A 178 22.44 16.78 -12.47
CA ASN A 178 22.59 18.21 -12.50
C ASN A 178 21.90 18.88 -13.71
N ASP A 179 20.86 18.22 -14.26
CA ASP A 179 20.02 18.77 -15.35
C ASP A 179 18.83 19.53 -14.75
N MET A 180 19.10 20.76 -14.31
CA MET A 180 18.12 21.58 -13.61
C MET A 180 16.93 21.98 -14.50
N GLN A 181 17.10 22.03 -15.81
CA GLN A 181 16.01 22.37 -16.72
C GLN A 181 14.95 21.25 -16.74
N ASN A 182 15.35 20.02 -17.00
CA ASN A 182 14.46 18.88 -17.00
C ASN A 182 13.93 18.58 -15.59
N MET A 183 14.76 18.71 -14.57
CA MET A 183 14.32 18.55 -13.17
C MET A 183 13.19 19.52 -12.83
N ASN A 184 13.34 20.82 -13.13
CA ASN A 184 12.31 21.82 -12.86
C ASN A 184 11.04 21.59 -13.69
N TYR A 185 11.16 21.15 -14.93
CA TYR A 185 10.01 20.79 -15.76
C TYR A 185 9.16 19.70 -15.07
N TRP A 186 9.78 18.60 -14.65
CA TRP A 186 9.06 17.49 -14.02
C TRP A 186 8.59 17.81 -12.59
N LYS A 187 9.38 18.58 -11.82
CA LYS A 187 8.96 19.08 -10.50
C LYS A 187 7.71 19.94 -10.59
N ASN A 188 7.67 20.87 -11.54
CA ASN A 188 6.50 21.74 -11.73
C ASN A 188 5.26 20.92 -12.12
N ARG A 189 5.41 19.90 -12.96
CA ARG A 189 4.31 18.98 -13.26
C ARG A 189 3.84 18.23 -12.01
N LEU A 190 4.76 17.79 -11.16
CA LEU A 190 4.43 17.05 -9.96
C LEU A 190 3.69 17.90 -8.92
N LEU A 191 4.08 19.16 -8.77
CA LEU A 191 3.53 20.07 -7.75
C LEU A 191 2.27 20.81 -8.20
N ASN A 192 2.16 21.15 -9.49
CA ASN A 192 1.14 22.07 -9.99
C ASN A 192 0.08 21.39 -10.88
N ASP A 193 0.31 20.17 -11.33
CA ASP A 193 -0.70 19.42 -12.09
C ASP A 193 -1.72 18.85 -11.11
N THR A 194 -2.91 19.46 -11.06
CA THR A 194 -4.03 19.05 -10.20
C THR A 194 -4.53 17.64 -10.51
N GLU A 195 -4.18 17.10 -11.66
CA GLU A 195 -4.52 15.75 -12.06
C GLU A 195 -3.46 14.70 -11.65
N VAL A 196 -2.30 15.13 -11.12
CA VAL A 196 -1.33 14.23 -10.49
C VAL A 196 -1.90 13.76 -9.17
N ILE A 197 -2.46 12.56 -9.20
CA ILE A 197 -3.10 11.92 -8.06
C ILE A 197 -2.01 11.25 -7.21
N ASN A 198 -2.09 11.41 -5.87
CA ASN A 198 -1.27 10.70 -4.88
C ASN A 198 0.18 11.14 -4.72
N LEU A 199 0.44 12.43 -4.66
CA LEU A 199 1.73 12.90 -4.17
C LEU A 199 1.84 12.55 -2.67
N ASN A 200 2.82 11.73 -2.33
CA ASN A 200 3.16 11.45 -0.94
C ASN A 200 3.60 12.76 -0.26
N SER A 201 3.04 13.07 0.90
CA SER A 201 3.34 14.32 1.63
C SER A 201 4.83 14.52 1.93
N ASN A 202 5.58 13.43 2.13
CA ASN A 202 7.03 13.51 2.31
C ASN A 202 7.74 13.91 1.01
N ILE A 203 7.34 13.37 -0.13
CA ILE A 203 7.90 13.76 -1.44
C ILE A 203 7.62 15.24 -1.69
N GLU A 204 6.40 15.70 -1.43
CA GLU A 204 6.03 17.11 -1.56
C GLU A 204 6.90 17.99 -0.67
N LYS A 205 7.10 17.62 0.60
CA LYS A 205 7.98 18.31 1.55
C LYS A 205 9.40 18.45 1.00
N TYR A 206 10.00 17.35 0.51
CA TYR A 206 11.37 17.38 -0.01
C TYR A 206 11.50 18.13 -1.34
N LEU A 207 10.48 18.08 -2.18
CA LEU A 207 10.46 18.89 -3.41
C LEU A 207 10.36 20.40 -3.10
N ASN A 208 9.63 20.77 -2.06
CA ASN A 208 9.56 22.15 -1.58
C ASN A 208 10.89 22.60 -0.99
N TYR A 209 11.62 21.75 -0.29
CA TYR A 209 12.96 22.04 0.22
C TYR A 209 13.98 22.44 -0.87
N LEU A 210 13.80 22.01 -2.12
CA LEU A 210 14.65 22.42 -3.24
C LEU A 210 14.59 23.94 -3.50
N ASN A 211 13.52 24.62 -3.09
CA ASN A 211 13.35 26.06 -3.21
C ASN A 211 13.58 26.79 -1.88
N GLY A 212 13.90 26.09 -0.82
CA GLY A 212 14.03 26.60 0.53
C GLY A 212 15.37 27.27 0.83
N ASN A 213 15.64 27.47 2.11
CA ASN A 213 16.92 27.98 2.62
C ASN A 213 18.06 26.97 2.39
N GLU A 214 19.28 27.32 2.81
CA GLU A 214 20.45 26.46 2.58
C GLU A 214 20.34 25.09 3.26
N ASN A 215 19.83 25.02 4.50
CA ASN A 215 19.65 23.75 5.20
C ASN A 215 18.58 22.89 4.56
N GLU A 216 17.46 23.47 4.15
CA GLU A 216 16.39 22.76 3.43
C GLU A 216 16.89 22.19 2.10
N ARG A 217 17.69 22.93 1.35
CA ARG A 217 18.32 22.42 0.12
C ARG A 217 19.31 21.28 0.41
N LYS A 218 20.07 21.34 1.52
CA LYS A 218 20.92 20.23 1.94
C LYS A 218 20.11 18.97 2.29
N ILE A 219 18.98 19.12 2.99
CA ILE A 219 18.06 18.02 3.28
C ILE A 219 17.51 17.43 1.99
N ALA A 220 17.08 18.27 1.04
CA ALA A 220 16.57 17.78 -0.25
C ALA A 220 17.64 17.00 -1.04
N ASP A 221 18.87 17.47 -1.07
CA ASP A 221 20.01 16.79 -1.71
C ASP A 221 20.27 15.41 -1.06
N LEU A 222 20.33 15.36 0.26
CA LEU A 222 20.53 14.12 1.02
C LEU A 222 19.37 13.15 0.80
N TYR A 223 18.13 13.65 0.75
CA TYR A 223 16.96 12.81 0.48
C TYR A 223 17.01 12.18 -0.92
N MET A 224 17.36 12.96 -1.96
CA MET A 224 17.47 12.45 -3.33
C MET A 224 18.58 11.40 -3.43
N LYS A 225 19.72 11.61 -2.79
CA LYS A 225 20.83 10.65 -2.73
C LYS A 225 20.45 9.40 -1.97
N SER A 226 19.82 9.53 -0.81
CA SER A 226 19.35 8.40 -0.03
C SER A 226 18.34 7.57 -0.81
N ALA A 227 17.37 8.19 -1.48
CA ALA A 227 16.40 7.50 -2.33
C ALA A 227 17.08 6.73 -3.47
N GLN A 228 18.11 7.32 -4.12
CA GLN A 228 18.91 6.62 -5.12
C GLN A 228 19.66 5.43 -4.54
N ASN A 229 20.32 5.60 -3.40
CA ASN A 229 21.05 4.53 -2.73
C ASN A 229 20.13 3.39 -2.28
N MET A 230 18.89 3.67 -1.87
CA MET A 230 17.89 2.64 -1.57
C MET A 230 17.52 1.83 -2.83
N ILE A 231 17.33 2.49 -3.98
CA ILE A 231 17.07 1.82 -5.27
C ILE A 231 18.24 0.93 -5.65
N MET A 232 19.48 1.42 -5.45
CA MET A 232 20.71 0.67 -5.74
C MET A 232 21.06 -0.36 -4.64
N LYS A 233 20.21 -0.54 -3.64
CA LYS A 233 20.39 -1.41 -2.46
C LYS A 233 21.67 -1.11 -1.65
N ASN A 234 22.18 0.12 -1.74
CA ASN A 234 23.30 0.63 -0.97
C ASN A 234 22.82 1.16 0.39
N PHE A 235 22.23 0.29 1.20
CA PHE A 235 21.54 0.70 2.44
C PHE A 235 22.46 1.42 3.46
N SER A 236 23.76 1.07 3.52
CA SER A 236 24.74 1.75 4.38
C SER A 236 24.94 3.22 4.00
N GLU A 237 25.00 3.53 2.69
CA GLU A 237 25.14 4.92 2.23
C GLU A 237 23.82 5.67 2.42
N ALA A 238 22.66 5.02 2.15
CA ALA A 238 21.36 5.62 2.42
C ALA A 238 21.20 5.99 3.90
N GLU A 239 21.62 5.13 4.81
CA GLU A 239 21.62 5.37 6.27
C GLU A 239 22.45 6.60 6.65
N LYS A 240 23.68 6.73 6.11
CA LYS A 240 24.54 7.90 6.37
C LYS A 240 23.87 9.20 5.96
N GLU A 241 23.19 9.19 4.82
CA GLU A 241 22.48 10.36 4.32
C GLU A 241 21.26 10.69 5.18
N GLN A 242 20.50 9.67 5.61
CA GLN A 242 19.38 9.85 6.54
C GLN A 242 19.84 10.45 7.88
N LYS A 243 20.94 9.96 8.44
CA LYS A 243 21.53 10.52 9.67
C LYS A 243 21.93 11.99 9.51
N LYS A 244 22.53 12.35 8.37
CA LYS A 244 22.91 13.74 8.09
C LYS A 244 21.69 14.66 7.97
N MET A 245 20.55 14.19 7.45
CA MET A 245 19.34 15.02 7.42
C MET A 245 18.90 15.45 8.81
N VAL A 246 19.01 14.57 9.81
CA VAL A 246 18.69 14.87 11.22
C VAL A 246 19.61 15.96 11.80
N GLU A 247 20.88 16.05 11.34
CA GLU A 247 21.81 17.12 11.75
C GLU A 247 21.34 18.50 11.28
N TYR A 248 20.65 18.58 10.14
CA TYR A 248 20.09 19.84 9.59
C TYR A 248 18.68 20.14 10.10
N SER A 249 17.89 19.13 10.42
CA SER A 249 16.57 19.29 11.03
C SER A 249 16.19 18.09 11.90
N GLN A 250 15.84 18.33 13.15
CA GLN A 250 15.33 17.29 14.06
C GLN A 250 14.01 16.69 13.57
N ASP A 251 13.25 17.39 12.75
CA ASP A 251 11.99 16.88 12.15
C ASP A 251 12.23 15.67 11.25
N GLU A 252 13.48 15.43 10.81
CA GLU A 252 13.85 14.26 10.02
C GLU A 252 14.10 13.00 10.87
N LEU A 253 14.02 13.11 12.20
CA LEU A 253 14.21 11.97 13.11
C LEU A 253 13.16 10.86 12.87
N VAL A 254 11.91 11.24 12.60
CA VAL A 254 10.85 10.29 12.24
C VAL A 254 11.16 9.59 10.90
N THR A 255 11.74 10.31 9.95
CA THR A 255 12.16 9.75 8.65
C THR A 255 13.27 8.71 8.84
N LEU A 256 14.26 9.03 9.66
CA LEU A 256 15.34 8.10 10.03
C LEU A 256 14.80 6.87 10.79
N ALA A 257 13.88 7.07 11.73
CA ALA A 257 13.25 5.97 12.47
C ALA A 257 12.52 5.00 11.53
N ARG A 258 11.79 5.52 10.53
CA ARG A 258 11.12 4.71 9.50
C ARG A 258 12.12 3.96 8.62
N PHE A 259 13.24 4.56 8.30
CA PHE A 259 14.30 3.88 7.54
C PHE A 259 14.78 2.62 8.30
N TYR A 260 15.07 2.74 9.61
CA TYR A 260 15.47 1.60 10.42
C TYR A 260 14.37 0.55 10.59
N ASP A 261 13.13 0.97 10.68
CA ASP A 261 11.97 0.05 10.78
C ASP A 261 11.80 -0.82 9.52
N ILE A 262 12.08 -0.26 8.35
CA ILE A 262 11.85 -0.93 7.06
C ILE A 262 13.09 -1.68 6.57
N PHE A 263 14.27 -1.08 6.67
CA PHE A 263 15.49 -1.54 6.01
C PHE A 263 16.63 -1.90 6.98
N GLY A 264 16.48 -1.59 8.26
CA GLY A 264 17.54 -1.71 9.26
C GLY A 264 17.14 -2.50 10.49
N ASP A 265 17.71 -2.11 11.61
CA ASP A 265 17.41 -2.69 12.92
C ASP A 265 16.14 -2.07 13.50
N LYS A 266 15.07 -2.84 13.56
CA LYS A 266 13.78 -2.40 14.13
C LYS A 266 13.87 -1.92 15.56
N ALA A 267 14.80 -2.46 16.39
CA ALA A 267 14.99 -2.00 17.76
C ALA A 267 15.54 -0.56 17.79
N VAL A 268 16.44 -0.24 16.86
CA VAL A 268 16.91 1.14 16.66
C VAL A 268 15.77 2.03 16.18
N GLY A 269 14.98 1.59 15.22
CA GLY A 269 13.80 2.31 14.73
C GLY A 269 12.85 2.68 15.86
N LYS A 270 12.48 1.71 16.70
CA LYS A 270 11.62 1.94 17.89
C LYS A 270 12.19 2.95 18.86
N LYS A 271 13.50 2.88 19.14
CA LYS A 271 14.18 3.85 20.01
C LYS A 271 14.09 5.27 19.44
N LEU A 272 14.30 5.43 18.14
CA LEU A 272 14.23 6.73 17.47
C LEU A 272 12.80 7.28 17.41
N PHE A 273 11.78 6.44 17.22
CA PHE A 273 10.39 6.86 17.32
C PHE A 273 10.04 7.35 18.72
N LYS A 274 10.54 6.66 19.78
CA LYS A 274 10.34 7.10 21.15
C LYS A 274 11.03 8.45 21.39
N GLU A 275 12.26 8.63 20.93
CA GLU A 275 12.97 9.91 21.02
C GLU A 275 12.22 11.02 20.30
N ALA A 276 11.67 10.75 19.11
CA ALA A 276 10.86 11.70 18.37
C ALA A 276 9.57 12.07 19.14
N TYR A 277 8.94 11.09 19.76
CA TYR A 277 7.76 11.31 20.59
C TYR A 277 8.08 12.19 21.83
N ASP A 278 9.18 11.88 22.54
CA ASP A 278 9.63 12.64 23.71
C ASP A 278 9.98 14.10 23.34
N LYS A 279 10.41 14.35 22.11
CA LYS A 279 10.64 15.70 21.53
C LYS A 279 9.38 16.37 20.99
N GLY A 280 8.23 15.70 21.01
CA GLY A 280 6.98 16.22 20.49
C GLY A 280 6.94 16.40 18.96
N LEU A 281 7.74 15.65 18.22
CA LEU A 281 7.82 15.76 16.77
C LEU A 281 6.54 15.21 16.10
N LYS A 282 6.16 15.87 15.01
CA LYS A 282 4.97 15.48 14.22
C LYS A 282 5.08 14.03 13.74
N ASP A 283 3.96 13.35 13.70
CA ASP A 283 3.79 11.95 13.29
C ASP A 283 4.35 10.92 14.29
N ALA A 284 5.15 11.32 15.30
CA ALA A 284 5.76 10.39 16.25
C ALA A 284 4.71 9.64 17.08
N ILE A 285 3.64 10.31 17.49
CA ILE A 285 2.53 9.72 18.28
C ILE A 285 1.90 8.54 17.53
N TYR A 286 1.66 8.71 16.23
CA TYR A 286 1.11 7.65 15.39
C TYR A 286 2.00 6.40 15.37
N TYR A 287 3.31 6.57 15.18
CA TYR A 287 4.23 5.45 15.14
C TYR A 287 4.41 4.76 16.50
N MET A 288 4.27 5.50 17.62
CA MET A 288 4.17 4.86 18.93
C MET A 288 2.96 3.94 19.02
N GLY A 289 1.81 4.36 18.47
CA GLY A 289 0.62 3.51 18.38
C GLY A 289 0.86 2.25 17.54
N VAL A 290 1.56 2.38 16.41
CA VAL A 290 1.91 1.23 15.55
C VAL A 290 2.81 0.24 16.29
N ILE A 291 3.84 0.73 17.00
CA ILE A 291 4.77 -0.10 17.79
C ILE A 291 4.02 -0.88 18.87
N GLU A 292 3.19 -0.21 19.67
CA GLU A 292 2.44 -0.87 20.74
C GLU A 292 1.45 -1.91 20.17
N PHE A 293 0.88 -1.63 19.00
CA PHE A 293 0.01 -2.58 18.33
C PHE A 293 0.77 -3.84 17.87
N GLU A 294 1.97 -3.67 17.28
CA GLU A 294 2.82 -4.79 16.87
C GLU A 294 3.31 -5.64 18.05
N GLU A 295 3.50 -5.02 19.20
CA GLU A 295 3.87 -5.70 20.47
C GLU A 295 2.67 -6.38 21.16
N GLY A 296 1.45 -6.20 20.64
CA GLY A 296 0.23 -6.79 21.20
C GLY A 296 -0.39 -5.97 22.35
N ASN A 297 0.15 -4.78 22.64
CA ASN A 297 -0.35 -3.86 23.67
C ASN A 297 -1.54 -3.04 23.14
N ILE A 298 -2.65 -3.69 22.86
CA ILE A 298 -3.79 -3.14 22.11
C ILE A 298 -4.38 -1.87 22.76
N GLU A 299 -4.55 -1.86 24.10
CA GLU A 299 -5.11 -0.70 24.81
C GLU A 299 -4.19 0.53 24.68
N LYS A 300 -2.90 0.35 24.85
CA LYS A 300 -1.92 1.41 24.73
C LYS A 300 -1.79 1.93 23.30
N ALA A 301 -1.85 1.03 22.32
CA ALA A 301 -1.92 1.39 20.90
C ALA A 301 -3.15 2.27 20.62
N ARG A 302 -4.30 1.92 21.17
CA ARG A 302 -5.54 2.69 21.04
C ARG A 302 -5.40 4.11 21.62
N GLU A 303 -4.76 4.25 22.78
CA GLU A 303 -4.50 5.56 23.38
C GLU A 303 -3.65 6.44 22.49
N TYR A 304 -2.55 5.92 21.94
CA TYR A 304 -1.70 6.63 20.99
C TYR A 304 -2.44 6.98 19.70
N PHE A 305 -3.22 6.06 19.12
CA PHE A 305 -4.00 6.37 17.92
C PHE A 305 -5.05 7.47 18.19
N LYS A 306 -5.71 7.44 19.36
CA LYS A 306 -6.63 8.51 19.79
C LYS A 306 -5.89 9.84 19.93
N GLU A 307 -4.74 9.84 20.58
CA GLU A 307 -3.92 11.05 20.78
C GLU A 307 -3.48 11.63 19.44
N SER A 308 -2.95 10.81 18.52
CA SER A 308 -2.54 11.23 17.18
C SER A 308 -3.75 11.71 16.35
N ALA A 309 -4.90 11.04 16.44
CA ALA A 309 -6.12 11.46 15.76
C ALA A 309 -6.60 12.85 16.19
N ILE A 310 -6.38 13.21 17.46
CA ILE A 310 -6.77 14.50 18.03
C ILE A 310 -5.71 15.57 17.81
N LYS A 311 -4.46 15.30 18.21
CA LYS A 311 -3.38 16.30 18.21
C LYS A 311 -2.76 16.53 16.84
N GLU A 312 -2.56 15.46 16.06
CA GLU A 312 -1.94 15.51 14.75
C GLU A 312 -2.97 15.63 13.62
N ASN A 313 -4.27 15.41 13.92
CA ASN A 313 -5.35 15.33 12.95
C ASN A 313 -5.05 14.34 11.80
N ARG A 314 -4.33 13.26 12.10
CA ARG A 314 -3.83 12.31 11.12
C ARG A 314 -4.92 11.32 10.71
N ALA A 315 -5.22 11.26 9.41
CA ALA A 315 -6.31 10.43 8.90
C ALA A 315 -6.13 8.93 9.20
N GLU A 316 -4.91 8.42 9.06
CA GLU A 316 -4.59 7.03 9.39
C GLU A 316 -4.85 6.72 10.87
N ALA A 317 -4.45 7.62 11.78
CA ALA A 317 -4.71 7.47 13.22
C ALA A 317 -6.22 7.51 13.53
N GLN A 318 -6.97 8.38 12.86
CA GLN A 318 -8.43 8.46 12.99
C GLN A 318 -9.09 7.14 12.58
N ILE A 319 -8.62 6.50 11.52
CA ILE A 319 -9.13 5.20 11.07
C ILE A 319 -8.75 4.09 12.05
N GLU A 320 -7.48 4.04 12.50
CA GLU A 320 -7.06 3.03 13.47
C GLU A 320 -7.86 3.13 14.78
N TYR A 321 -8.09 4.35 15.26
CA TYR A 321 -8.91 4.58 16.44
C TYR A 321 -10.37 4.18 16.21
N ALA A 322 -10.94 4.54 15.06
CA ALA A 322 -12.30 4.17 14.67
C ALA A 322 -12.47 2.65 14.54
N ASP A 323 -11.50 1.94 13.98
CA ASP A 323 -11.51 0.49 13.89
C ASP A 323 -11.59 -0.15 15.29
N LYS A 324 -10.86 0.41 16.28
CA LYS A 324 -10.93 -0.06 17.67
C LYS A 324 -12.27 0.19 18.33
N LEU A 325 -12.83 1.38 18.14
CA LEU A 325 -14.19 1.70 18.62
C LEU A 325 -15.24 0.76 18.01
N LYS A 326 -15.08 0.40 16.74
CA LYS A 326 -15.97 -0.55 16.06
C LYS A 326 -15.85 -1.96 16.65
N GLU A 327 -14.64 -2.45 16.94
CA GLU A 327 -14.38 -3.73 17.58
C GLU A 327 -15.03 -3.82 18.99
N GLU A 328 -15.11 -2.70 19.70
CA GLU A 328 -15.78 -2.55 21.00
C GLU A 328 -17.32 -2.40 20.91
N GLY A 329 -17.89 -2.38 19.70
CA GLY A 329 -19.32 -2.16 19.48
C GLY A 329 -19.75 -0.69 19.50
N ASN A 330 -18.81 0.24 19.64
CA ASN A 330 -19.12 1.68 19.66
C ASN A 330 -19.17 2.26 18.23
N ILE A 331 -20.14 1.74 17.46
CA ILE A 331 -20.23 1.98 16.00
C ILE A 331 -20.47 3.45 15.67
N GLU A 332 -21.34 4.14 16.44
CA GLU A 332 -21.69 5.53 16.15
C GLU A 332 -20.48 6.48 16.27
N GLU A 333 -19.66 6.27 17.30
CA GLU A 333 -18.45 7.06 17.49
C GLU A 333 -17.38 6.70 16.45
N ALA A 334 -17.23 5.42 16.10
CA ALA A 334 -16.36 4.97 15.02
C ALA A 334 -16.70 5.66 13.68
N VAL A 335 -17.98 5.76 13.34
CA VAL A 335 -18.46 6.43 12.13
C VAL A 335 -18.10 7.92 12.12
N LYS A 336 -18.14 8.61 13.25
CA LYS A 336 -17.72 10.02 13.32
C LYS A 336 -16.24 10.16 12.97
N TRP A 337 -15.39 9.27 13.47
CA TRP A 337 -13.95 9.28 13.16
C TRP A 337 -13.65 8.89 11.71
N TYR A 338 -14.36 7.91 11.15
CA TYR A 338 -14.26 7.61 9.72
C TYR A 338 -14.65 8.81 8.85
N LYS A 339 -15.70 9.57 9.25
CA LYS A 339 -16.09 10.80 8.53
C LYS A 339 -14.98 11.84 8.55
N LYS A 340 -14.34 12.10 9.70
CA LYS A 340 -13.22 13.03 9.81
C LYS A 340 -12.05 12.62 8.90
N ALA A 341 -11.69 11.33 8.87
CA ALA A 341 -10.67 10.84 7.97
C ALA A 341 -11.08 10.96 6.49
N ALA A 342 -12.35 10.72 6.18
CA ALA A 342 -12.90 10.88 4.84
C ALA A 342 -12.92 12.35 4.37
N GLU A 343 -13.08 13.32 5.26
CA GLU A 343 -12.95 14.76 4.95
C GLU A 343 -11.54 15.10 4.43
N GLN A 344 -10.53 14.34 4.84
CA GLN A 344 -9.16 14.45 4.33
C GLN A 344 -8.94 13.65 3.03
N ASN A 345 -10.01 13.16 2.40
CA ASN A 345 -9.99 12.33 1.20
C ASN A 345 -9.18 11.02 1.37
N GLU A 346 -9.24 10.42 2.56
CA GLU A 346 -8.59 9.13 2.81
C GLU A 346 -9.46 7.99 2.28
N ALA A 347 -8.95 7.28 1.26
CA ALA A 347 -9.69 6.24 0.55
C ALA A 347 -10.19 5.13 1.49
N ARG A 348 -9.37 4.71 2.47
CA ARG A 348 -9.73 3.66 3.43
C ARG A 348 -10.93 4.06 4.30
N ALA A 349 -11.02 5.34 4.66
CA ALA A 349 -12.16 5.86 5.41
C ALA A 349 -13.44 5.87 4.58
N LEU A 350 -13.36 6.27 3.30
CA LEU A 350 -14.50 6.26 2.39
C LEU A 350 -15.03 4.82 2.17
N ILE A 351 -14.15 3.83 2.05
CA ILE A 351 -14.51 2.41 1.94
C ILE A 351 -15.22 1.93 3.21
N LYS A 352 -14.69 2.29 4.40
CA LYS A 352 -15.33 1.95 5.69
C LYS A 352 -16.73 2.54 5.81
N LEU A 353 -16.90 3.79 5.39
CA LEU A 353 -18.22 4.47 5.38
C LEU A 353 -19.16 3.86 4.35
N CYS A 354 -18.66 3.52 3.15
CA CYS A 354 -19.46 2.85 2.14
C CYS A 354 -20.02 1.54 2.69
N SER A 355 -19.17 0.68 3.26
CA SER A 355 -19.59 -0.58 3.89
C SER A 355 -20.63 -0.36 5.00
N TYR A 356 -20.40 0.64 5.86
CA TYR A 356 -21.35 0.99 6.93
C TYR A 356 -22.72 1.40 6.39
N TYR A 357 -22.76 2.26 5.34
CA TYR A 357 -24.03 2.71 4.78
C TYR A 357 -24.78 1.58 4.05
N LEU A 358 -24.04 0.66 3.41
CA LEU A 358 -24.65 -0.55 2.82
C LEU A 358 -25.27 -1.46 3.88
N ASP A 359 -24.58 -1.68 5.00
CA ASP A 359 -25.11 -2.46 6.14
C ASP A 359 -26.39 -1.80 6.73
N LYS A 360 -26.54 -0.49 6.57
CA LYS A 360 -27.74 0.28 6.97
C LYS A 360 -28.79 0.44 5.86
N HIS A 361 -28.58 -0.18 4.69
CA HIS A 361 -29.43 -0.02 3.50
C HIS A 361 -29.58 1.43 3.01
N ASP A 362 -28.61 2.31 3.34
CA ASP A 362 -28.55 3.71 2.89
C ASP A 362 -27.73 3.77 1.58
N VAL A 363 -28.37 3.34 0.50
CA VAL A 363 -27.71 3.22 -0.83
C VAL A 363 -27.28 4.59 -1.35
N GLU A 364 -28.01 5.66 -1.04
CA GLU A 364 -27.68 7.02 -1.49
C GLU A 364 -26.34 7.48 -0.93
N LYS A 365 -26.13 7.34 0.40
CA LYS A 365 -24.85 7.70 1.01
C LYS A 365 -23.71 6.75 0.61
N ALA A 366 -24.00 5.47 0.42
CA ALA A 366 -23.01 4.54 -0.11
C ALA A 366 -22.51 4.99 -1.50
N ASN A 367 -23.42 5.35 -2.42
CA ASN A 367 -23.09 5.87 -3.74
C ASN A 367 -22.32 7.20 -3.68
N GLU A 368 -22.63 8.07 -2.71
CA GLU A 368 -21.83 9.28 -2.49
C GLU A 368 -20.37 8.93 -2.15
N MET A 369 -20.13 7.96 -1.26
CA MET A 369 -18.78 7.51 -0.92
C MET A 369 -18.07 6.93 -2.14
N VAL A 370 -18.76 6.15 -2.98
CA VAL A 370 -18.21 5.62 -4.23
C VAL A 370 -17.81 6.75 -5.20
N ARG A 371 -18.65 7.77 -5.38
CA ARG A 371 -18.31 8.94 -6.22
C ARG A 371 -17.07 9.66 -5.70
N ARG A 372 -16.98 9.87 -4.39
CA ARG A 372 -15.79 10.47 -3.76
C ARG A 372 -14.54 9.61 -3.94
N LEU A 373 -14.66 8.29 -3.86
CA LEU A 373 -13.54 7.37 -4.11
C LEU A 373 -12.96 7.54 -5.51
N LYS A 374 -13.77 7.80 -6.56
CA LYS A 374 -13.29 8.02 -7.94
C LYS A 374 -12.24 9.14 -8.05
N THR A 375 -12.35 10.16 -7.20
CA THR A 375 -11.50 11.36 -7.23
C THR A 375 -10.47 11.38 -6.08
N THR A 376 -10.44 10.34 -5.25
CA THR A 376 -9.64 10.34 -4.02
C THR A 376 -8.22 9.86 -4.27
N LYS A 377 -7.27 10.54 -3.65
CA LYS A 377 -5.86 10.10 -3.57
C LYS A 377 -5.79 8.74 -2.88
N GLY A 378 -4.99 7.81 -3.41
CA GLY A 378 -4.81 6.47 -2.81
C GLY A 378 -5.78 5.39 -3.31
N LEU A 379 -6.72 5.70 -4.21
CA LEU A 379 -7.65 4.72 -4.77
C LEU A 379 -6.96 3.48 -5.37
N LYS A 380 -5.75 3.61 -5.89
CA LYS A 380 -4.98 2.48 -6.45
C LYS A 380 -4.85 1.30 -5.50
N ASN A 381 -4.62 1.58 -4.21
CA ASN A 381 -4.47 0.55 -3.19
C ASN A 381 -5.79 -0.14 -2.85
N TYR A 382 -6.92 0.39 -3.37
CA TYR A 382 -8.27 -0.05 -3.07
C TYR A 382 -9.11 -0.24 -4.34
N THR A 383 -8.44 -0.42 -5.50
CA THR A 383 -9.13 -0.57 -6.80
C THR A 383 -10.10 -1.75 -6.80
N LEU A 384 -9.79 -2.80 -6.05
CA LEU A 384 -10.64 -3.99 -5.97
C LEU A 384 -11.95 -3.69 -5.22
N GLU A 385 -11.85 -3.03 -4.07
CA GLU A 385 -13.01 -2.62 -3.27
C GLU A 385 -13.87 -1.60 -4.02
N TYR A 386 -13.22 -0.66 -4.71
CA TYR A 386 -13.94 0.29 -5.56
C TYR A 386 -14.70 -0.42 -6.69
N LYS A 387 -14.07 -1.34 -7.42
CA LYS A 387 -14.71 -2.13 -8.50
C LYS A 387 -15.89 -2.93 -7.95
N LYS A 388 -15.77 -3.50 -6.77
CA LYS A 388 -16.85 -4.22 -6.09
C LYS A 388 -18.05 -3.30 -5.86
N PHE A 389 -17.85 -2.16 -5.21
CA PHE A 389 -18.93 -1.21 -4.94
C PHE A 389 -19.54 -0.63 -6.22
N ALA A 390 -18.71 -0.28 -7.21
CA ALA A 390 -19.19 0.25 -8.50
C ALA A 390 -19.97 -0.77 -9.33
N HIS A 391 -19.70 -2.08 -9.17
CA HIS A 391 -20.43 -3.14 -9.87
C HIS A 391 -21.76 -3.49 -9.17
N GLU A 392 -21.79 -3.51 -7.84
CA GLU A 392 -23.00 -3.82 -7.07
C GLU A 392 -24.06 -2.70 -7.18
N TYR A 393 -23.62 -1.46 -7.38
CA TYR A 393 -24.46 -0.26 -7.41
C TYR A 393 -24.25 0.49 -8.74
N LYS A 394 -24.67 -0.16 -9.85
CA LYS A 394 -24.62 0.46 -11.19
C LYS A 394 -25.29 1.82 -11.16
N GLU A 395 -24.52 2.86 -11.49
CA GLU A 395 -25.06 4.13 -11.98
C GLU A 395 -25.67 3.94 -13.35
#